data_2b7d29c8781171f3fe234b738f7af4be
#
_entry.id   2b7d29c8781171f3fe234b738f7af4be
#
_cell.length_a   1.000
_cell.length_b   1.000
_cell.length_c   1.000
_cell.angle_alpha   90.00
_cell.angle_beta   90.00
_cell.angle_gamma   90.00
#
_symmetry.space_group_name_H-M   'P 1'
#
loop_
_entity.id
_entity.type
_entity.pdbx_description
1 polymer ?
#
loop_
_entity_poly.entity_id
_entity_poly.type
_entity_poly.pdbx_seq_one_letter_code
_entity_poly.pdbx_strand_id
1 'polypeptide(L)'
;MKDKLKIQIIGWLLLIISLLITGSMIGYDLTEEPTLVAQKINNPFNILGVYIGFYLMKLGFGYSAFLIPIILATISFYLISNFSFNLSRLLRFEVLLLILLSVTLGFISNLSFLSEFKEVQNYENSGLLGGLILGLIYDWTGLYLSLIHI
;
A
#
# COMPACT_ATOMS: atom_id res chain seq x y z
N MET A 1 30.83 2.17 -19.60
CA MET A 1 29.77 2.91 -20.35
C MET A 1 28.52 2.08 -20.57
N LYS A 2 28.62 0.85 -21.07
CA LYS A 2 27.48 -0.06 -21.31
C LYS A 2 26.65 -0.39 -20.05
N ASP A 3 27.27 -0.59 -18.90
CA ASP A 3 26.55 -0.96 -17.66
C ASP A 3 25.74 0.20 -17.07
N LYS A 4 26.24 1.43 -17.18
CA LYS A 4 25.51 2.62 -16.76
C LYS A 4 24.21 2.82 -17.57
N LEU A 5 24.27 2.56 -18.85
CA LEU A 5 23.12 2.65 -19.77
C LEU A 5 22.07 1.57 -19.45
N LYS A 6 22.50 0.35 -19.10
CA LYS A 6 21.58 -0.72 -18.65
C LYS A 6 20.84 -0.33 -17.37
N ILE A 7 21.54 0.22 -16.39
CA ILE A 7 20.96 0.66 -15.11
C ILE A 7 19.93 1.76 -15.35
N GLN A 8 20.22 2.73 -16.20
CA GLN A 8 19.26 3.78 -16.55
C GLN A 8 18.02 3.24 -17.26
N ILE A 9 18.17 2.27 -18.17
CA ILE A 9 17.03 1.60 -18.83
C ILE A 9 16.14 0.91 -17.79
N ILE A 10 16.72 0.19 -16.83
CA ILE A 10 15.95 -0.42 -15.74
C ILE A 10 15.21 0.64 -14.92
N GLY A 11 15.86 1.78 -14.64
CA GLY A 11 15.21 2.89 -13.96
C GLY A 11 13.99 3.40 -14.71
N TRP A 12 14.09 3.64 -16.02
CA TRP A 12 12.94 4.08 -16.83
C TRP A 12 11.80 3.05 -16.85
N LEU A 13 12.13 1.76 -16.94
CA LEU A 13 11.13 0.69 -16.86
C LEU A 13 10.40 0.69 -15.53
N LEU A 14 11.12 0.85 -14.41
CA LEU A 14 10.53 0.94 -13.08
C LEU A 14 9.61 2.16 -12.94
N LEU A 15 9.97 3.29 -13.55
CA LEU A 15 9.12 4.48 -13.54
C LEU A 15 7.78 4.21 -14.25
N ILE A 16 7.84 3.59 -15.43
CA ILE A 16 6.64 3.22 -16.18
C ILE A 16 5.77 2.26 -15.36
N ILE A 17 6.36 1.24 -14.74
CA ILE A 17 5.63 0.31 -13.87
C ILE A 17 4.99 1.04 -12.69
N SER A 18 5.69 1.97 -12.05
CA SER A 18 5.17 2.80 -10.97
C SER A 18 3.92 3.57 -11.41
N LEU A 19 3.96 4.20 -12.59
CA LEU A 19 2.82 4.94 -13.15
C LEU A 19 1.63 4.03 -13.48
N LEU A 20 1.89 2.84 -14.03
CA LEU A 20 0.86 1.85 -14.31
C LEU A 20 0.18 1.36 -13.02
N ILE A 21 0.94 1.08 -11.97
CA ILE A 21 0.41 0.69 -10.66
C ILE A 21 -0.43 1.82 -10.08
N THR A 22 0.06 3.06 -10.12
CA THR A 22 -0.69 4.23 -9.64
C THR A 22 -2.03 4.38 -10.35
N GLY A 23 -2.02 4.32 -11.68
CA GLY A 23 -3.24 4.42 -12.47
C GLY A 23 -4.23 3.26 -12.21
N SER A 24 -3.70 2.04 -12.01
CA SER A 24 -4.51 0.88 -11.64
C SER A 24 -5.21 1.08 -10.30
N MET A 25 -4.51 1.65 -9.31
CA MET A 25 -5.05 1.88 -7.97
C MET A 25 -6.05 3.03 -7.92
N ILE A 26 -5.84 4.10 -8.69
CA ILE A 26 -6.79 5.22 -8.78
C ILE A 26 -8.13 4.76 -9.36
N GLY A 27 -8.10 3.86 -10.34
CA GLY A 27 -9.31 3.33 -10.97
C GLY A 27 -9.90 2.10 -10.29
N TYR A 28 -9.35 1.66 -9.15
CA TYR A 28 -9.83 0.47 -8.44
C TYR A 28 -10.99 0.81 -7.52
N ASP A 29 -12.10 0.05 -7.65
CA ASP A 29 -13.21 0.07 -6.72
C ASP A 29 -13.10 -1.13 -5.77
N LEU A 30 -13.24 -0.91 -4.46
CA LEU A 30 -13.15 -1.94 -3.42
C LEU A 30 -14.19 -3.07 -3.58
N THR A 31 -15.27 -2.81 -4.32
CA THR A 31 -16.30 -3.80 -4.66
C THR A 31 -15.90 -4.69 -5.84
N GLU A 32 -14.91 -4.27 -6.65
CA GLU A 32 -14.41 -5.06 -7.78
C GLU A 32 -13.55 -6.22 -7.27
N GLU A 33 -13.94 -7.43 -7.63
CA GLU A 33 -13.15 -8.63 -7.37
C GLU A 33 -12.61 -9.19 -8.68
N PRO A 34 -11.38 -9.74 -8.70
CA PRO A 34 -10.81 -10.35 -9.89
C PRO A 34 -11.46 -11.72 -10.15
N THR A 35 -12.74 -11.71 -10.53
CA THR A 35 -13.49 -12.90 -10.91
C THR A 35 -13.53 -13.04 -12.43
N LEU A 36 -13.56 -14.29 -12.91
CA LEU A 36 -13.69 -14.61 -14.35
C LEU A 36 -15.10 -14.34 -14.90
N VAL A 37 -16.03 -13.96 -14.05
CA VAL A 37 -17.41 -13.63 -14.45
C VAL A 37 -17.45 -12.21 -14.96
N ALA A 38 -18.10 -11.99 -16.09
CA ALA A 38 -18.23 -10.71 -16.79
C ALA A 38 -18.92 -9.64 -15.92
N GLN A 39 -18.20 -9.07 -14.97
CA GLN A 39 -18.57 -7.86 -14.27
C GLN A 39 -18.15 -6.65 -15.10
N LYS A 40 -18.93 -5.58 -15.00
CA LYS A 40 -18.58 -4.32 -15.64
C LYS A 40 -17.35 -3.74 -14.93
N ILE A 41 -16.18 -3.92 -15.53
CA ILE A 41 -14.92 -3.41 -15.01
C ILE A 41 -14.81 -1.94 -15.41
N ASN A 42 -14.65 -1.06 -14.43
CA ASN A 42 -14.45 0.38 -14.65
C ASN A 42 -12.97 0.79 -14.60
N ASN A 43 -12.07 -0.13 -14.23
CA ASN A 43 -10.65 0.17 -14.14
C ASN A 43 -10.04 0.50 -15.51
N PRO A 44 -9.25 1.61 -15.66
CA PRO A 44 -8.64 2.02 -16.92
C PRO A 44 -7.70 0.96 -17.53
N PHE A 45 -7.12 0.09 -16.71
CA PHE A 45 -6.28 -1.03 -17.14
C PHE A 45 -7.03 -2.35 -17.19
N ASN A 46 -8.39 -2.28 -17.24
CA ASN A 46 -9.24 -3.45 -17.31
C ASN A 46 -8.94 -4.46 -16.17
N ILE A 47 -9.01 -5.76 -16.46
CA ILE A 47 -8.83 -6.83 -15.47
C ILE A 47 -7.44 -6.78 -14.80
N LEU A 48 -6.39 -6.38 -15.51
CA LEU A 48 -5.05 -6.24 -14.94
C LEU A 48 -5.02 -5.17 -13.84
N GLY A 49 -5.69 -4.03 -14.06
CA GLY A 49 -5.80 -2.97 -13.06
C GLY A 49 -6.58 -3.41 -11.83
N VAL A 50 -7.65 -4.20 -12.01
CA VAL A 50 -8.40 -4.78 -10.89
C VAL A 50 -7.53 -5.74 -10.07
N TYR A 51 -6.76 -6.62 -10.71
CA TYR A 51 -5.81 -7.49 -9.99
C TYR A 51 -4.80 -6.69 -9.16
N ILE A 52 -4.17 -5.69 -9.76
CA ILE A 52 -3.19 -4.84 -9.05
C ILE A 52 -3.86 -4.14 -7.87
N GLY A 53 -5.01 -3.50 -8.06
CA GLY A 53 -5.77 -2.83 -7.01
C GLY A 53 -6.18 -3.81 -5.90
N PHE A 54 -6.75 -4.96 -6.25
CA PHE A 54 -7.17 -5.98 -5.31
C PHE A 54 -6.04 -6.47 -4.41
N TYR A 55 -4.90 -6.85 -4.99
CA TYR A 55 -3.77 -7.35 -4.21
C TYR A 55 -3.09 -6.26 -3.37
N LEU A 56 -2.95 -5.05 -3.89
CA LEU A 56 -2.25 -3.98 -3.17
C LEU A 56 -3.14 -3.26 -2.16
N MET A 57 -4.41 -3.01 -2.50
CA MET A 57 -5.33 -2.27 -1.63
C MET A 57 -6.15 -3.20 -0.75
N LYS A 58 -6.94 -4.13 -1.32
CA LYS A 58 -7.85 -4.97 -0.53
C LYS A 58 -7.10 -5.99 0.33
N LEU A 59 -6.17 -6.75 -0.25
CA LEU A 59 -5.36 -7.73 0.49
C LEU A 59 -4.10 -7.13 1.13
N GLY A 60 -3.56 -6.07 0.55
CA GLY A 60 -2.34 -5.41 1.03
C GLY A 60 -2.62 -4.39 2.13
N PHE A 61 -2.26 -3.14 1.86
CA PHE A 61 -2.16 -2.07 2.84
C PHE A 61 -3.26 -1.00 2.73
N GLY A 62 -4.35 -1.27 2.00
CA GLY A 62 -5.44 -0.31 1.80
C GLY A 62 -4.97 0.94 1.04
N TYR A 63 -5.46 2.09 1.45
CA TYR A 63 -5.05 3.36 0.83
C TYR A 63 -3.57 3.69 1.03
N SER A 64 -2.92 3.18 2.08
CA SER A 64 -1.48 3.40 2.25
C SER A 64 -0.64 2.69 1.18
N ALA A 65 -1.20 1.72 0.45
CA ALA A 65 -0.55 1.06 -0.67
C ALA A 65 -0.12 2.02 -1.79
N PHE A 66 -0.68 3.25 -1.85
CA PHE A 66 -0.18 4.30 -2.76
C PHE A 66 1.28 4.70 -2.52
N LEU A 67 1.84 4.35 -1.36
CA LEU A 67 3.29 4.49 -1.14
C LEU A 67 4.12 3.47 -1.94
N ILE A 68 3.56 2.34 -2.35
CA ILE A 68 4.30 1.33 -3.14
C ILE A 68 4.79 1.88 -4.48
N PRO A 69 3.95 2.51 -5.32
CA PRO A 69 4.46 3.17 -6.52
C PRO A 69 5.42 4.33 -6.21
N ILE A 70 5.28 5.03 -5.09
CA ILE A 70 6.24 6.08 -4.67
C ILE A 70 7.61 5.44 -4.37
N ILE A 71 7.65 4.32 -3.66
CA ILE A 71 8.88 3.55 -3.41
C ILE A 71 9.55 3.13 -4.73
N LEU A 72 8.76 2.62 -5.68
CA LEU A 72 9.26 2.26 -7.01
C LEU A 72 9.81 3.47 -7.77
N ALA A 73 9.11 4.61 -7.71
CA ALA A 73 9.58 5.87 -8.30
C ALA A 73 10.89 6.35 -7.66
N THR A 74 11.02 6.25 -6.34
CA THR A 74 12.25 6.58 -5.60
C THR A 74 13.43 5.73 -6.10
N ILE A 75 13.24 4.42 -6.23
CA ILE A 75 14.27 3.51 -6.78
C ILE A 75 14.58 3.90 -8.23
N SER A 76 13.57 4.14 -9.04
CA SER A 76 13.72 4.55 -10.42
C SER A 76 14.56 5.83 -10.53
N PHE A 77 14.21 6.86 -9.78
CA PHE A 77 14.95 8.12 -9.75
C PHE A 77 16.42 7.92 -9.36
N TYR A 78 16.68 7.07 -8.35
CA TYR A 78 18.04 6.74 -7.95
C TYR A 78 18.83 6.07 -9.08
N LEU A 79 18.22 5.19 -9.86
CA LEU A 79 18.88 4.49 -10.98
C LEU A 79 19.11 5.39 -12.19
N ILE A 80 18.21 6.36 -12.45
CA ILE A 80 18.30 7.27 -13.59
C ILE A 80 19.26 8.42 -13.30
N SER A 81 19.14 9.01 -12.12
CA SER A 81 19.93 10.19 -11.73
C SER A 81 21.23 9.77 -11.04
N ASN A 82 22.25 10.60 -11.19
CA ASN A 82 23.53 10.37 -10.51
C ASN A 82 23.53 10.99 -9.09
N PHE A 83 22.37 11.10 -8.43
CA PHE A 83 22.30 11.67 -7.09
C PHE A 83 22.91 10.72 -6.05
N SER A 84 23.72 11.26 -5.16
CA SER A 84 24.38 10.54 -4.08
C SER A 84 23.58 10.66 -2.77
N PHE A 85 22.32 10.23 -2.77
CA PHE A 85 21.58 10.11 -1.50
C PHE A 85 21.60 8.65 -0.99
N ASN A 86 21.36 8.50 0.31
CA ASN A 86 21.35 7.19 0.93
C ASN A 86 20.01 6.48 0.67
N LEU A 87 19.93 5.75 -0.47
CA LEU A 87 18.72 5.02 -0.89
C LEU A 87 18.18 4.11 0.22
N SER A 88 19.04 3.35 0.89
CA SER A 88 18.61 2.40 1.93
C SER A 88 17.95 3.08 3.12
N ARG A 89 18.35 4.30 3.48
CA ARG A 89 17.72 5.07 4.55
C ARG A 89 16.33 5.54 4.11
N LEU A 90 16.22 6.05 2.89
CA LEU A 90 14.96 6.57 2.35
C LEU A 90 13.95 5.43 2.19
N LEU A 91 14.34 4.30 1.61
CA LEU A 91 13.46 3.13 1.46
C LEU A 91 12.97 2.60 2.79
N ARG A 92 13.83 2.52 3.81
CA ARG A 92 13.40 2.11 5.15
C ARG A 92 12.36 3.06 5.73
N PHE A 93 12.53 4.37 5.54
CA PHE A 93 11.56 5.36 5.99
C PHE A 93 10.22 5.20 5.24
N GLU A 94 10.24 5.05 3.92
CA GLU A 94 9.02 4.87 3.10
C GLU A 94 8.26 3.60 3.48
N VAL A 95 8.96 2.48 3.70
CA VAL A 95 8.34 1.22 4.14
C VAL A 95 7.75 1.33 5.55
N LEU A 96 8.47 1.95 6.49
CA LEU A 96 7.94 2.21 7.84
C LEU A 96 6.71 3.11 7.78
N LEU A 97 6.74 4.14 6.96
CA LEU A 97 5.61 5.05 6.76
C LEU A 97 4.40 4.32 6.18
N LEU A 98 4.60 3.41 5.21
CA LEU A 98 3.54 2.59 4.63
C LEU A 98 2.83 1.76 5.71
N ILE A 99 3.60 1.05 6.52
CA ILE A 99 3.05 0.21 7.60
C ILE A 99 2.33 1.08 8.62
N LEU A 100 2.96 2.17 9.07
CA LEU A 100 2.39 3.07 10.07
C LEU A 100 1.08 3.70 9.59
N LEU A 101 1.02 4.19 8.35
CA LEU A 101 -0.21 4.73 7.77
C LEU A 101 -1.29 3.67 7.64
N SER A 102 -0.95 2.44 7.21
CA SER A 102 -1.91 1.35 7.09
C SER A 102 -2.54 1.00 8.46
N VAL A 103 -1.72 0.86 9.50
CA VAL A 103 -2.19 0.60 10.86
C VAL A 103 -3.03 1.76 11.40
N THR A 104 -2.59 3.00 11.16
CA THR A 104 -3.33 4.20 11.60
C THR A 104 -4.70 4.29 10.93
N LEU A 105 -4.78 4.05 9.62
CA LEU A 105 -6.05 4.01 8.90
C LEU A 105 -6.96 2.89 9.42
N GLY A 106 -6.38 1.72 9.70
CA GLY A 106 -7.11 0.61 10.32
C GLY A 106 -7.65 0.98 11.71
N PHE A 107 -6.86 1.63 12.53
CA PHE A 107 -7.28 2.11 13.84
C PHE A 107 -8.44 3.10 13.74
N ILE A 108 -8.31 4.12 12.90
CA ILE A 108 -9.36 5.12 12.70
C ILE A 108 -10.68 4.47 12.24
N SER A 109 -10.60 3.53 11.29
CA SER A 109 -11.77 2.84 10.73
C SER A 109 -12.48 1.92 11.74
N ASN A 110 -11.76 1.45 12.76
CA ASN A 110 -12.29 0.52 13.75
C ASN A 110 -12.46 1.16 15.14
N LEU A 111 -12.38 2.49 15.26
CA LEU A 111 -12.39 3.17 16.56
C LEU A 111 -13.64 2.82 17.40
N SER A 112 -14.81 2.77 16.76
CA SER A 112 -16.09 2.44 17.43
C SER A 112 -16.14 0.98 17.88
N PHE A 113 -15.57 0.07 17.11
CA PHE A 113 -15.54 -1.36 17.45
C PHE A 113 -14.56 -1.68 18.56
N LEU A 114 -13.40 -1.02 18.56
CA LEU A 114 -12.39 -1.17 19.60
C LEU A 114 -12.90 -0.68 20.96
N SER A 115 -13.71 0.40 20.98
CA SER A 115 -14.33 0.89 22.20
C SER A 115 -15.36 -0.08 22.81
N GLU A 116 -15.97 -0.94 21.99
CA GLU A 116 -16.94 -1.96 22.40
C GLU A 116 -16.31 -3.35 22.64
N PHE A 117 -14.99 -3.47 22.65
CA PHE A 117 -14.25 -4.74 22.79
C PHE A 117 -14.52 -5.77 21.66
N LYS A 118 -14.88 -5.30 20.49
CA LYS A 118 -15.11 -6.16 19.33
C LYS A 118 -13.81 -6.33 18.53
N GLU A 119 -13.74 -7.44 17.80
CA GLU A 119 -12.63 -7.70 16.88
C GLU A 119 -12.58 -6.67 15.75
N VAL A 120 -11.38 -6.46 15.18
CA VAL A 120 -11.18 -5.62 14.01
C VAL A 120 -11.96 -6.18 12.84
N GLN A 121 -12.99 -5.47 12.38
CA GLN A 121 -13.90 -5.96 11.33
C GLN A 121 -13.82 -5.18 10.03
N ASN A 122 -13.36 -3.93 10.09
CA ASN A 122 -13.31 -3.06 8.92
C ASN A 122 -11.89 -2.90 8.41
N TYR A 123 -11.59 -3.60 7.31
CA TYR A 123 -10.28 -3.59 6.64
C TYR A 123 -10.25 -2.73 5.38
N GLU A 124 -11.35 -2.05 5.02
CA GLU A 124 -11.46 -1.34 3.74
C GLU A 124 -10.35 -0.30 3.55
N ASN A 125 -10.07 0.50 4.59
CA ASN A 125 -9.09 1.58 4.50
C ASN A 125 -7.64 1.13 4.73
N SER A 126 -7.44 0.09 5.54
CA SER A 126 -6.11 -0.42 5.92
C SER A 126 -5.62 -1.58 5.07
N GLY A 127 -6.52 -2.20 4.32
CA GLY A 127 -6.28 -3.50 3.71
C GLY A 127 -6.18 -4.62 4.75
N LEU A 128 -6.18 -5.86 4.27
CA LEU A 128 -6.12 -7.03 5.14
C LEU A 128 -4.83 -7.07 5.99
N LEU A 129 -3.67 -6.78 5.39
CA LEU A 129 -2.40 -6.80 6.12
C LEU A 129 -2.33 -5.72 7.21
N GLY A 130 -2.79 -4.50 6.89
CA GLY A 130 -2.85 -3.42 7.89
C GLY A 130 -3.79 -3.75 9.05
N GLY A 131 -4.94 -4.34 8.74
CA GLY A 131 -5.89 -4.81 9.75
C GLY A 131 -5.35 -5.94 10.61
N LEU A 132 -4.64 -6.91 10.04
CA LEU A 132 -4.00 -8.00 10.79
C LEU A 132 -2.92 -7.46 11.74
N ILE A 133 -2.09 -6.52 11.28
CA ILE A 133 -1.07 -5.88 12.14
C ILE A 133 -1.75 -5.13 13.28
N LEU A 134 -2.83 -4.40 12.99
CA LEU A 134 -3.61 -3.73 14.02
C LEU A 134 -4.17 -4.72 15.05
N GLY A 135 -4.76 -5.84 14.59
CA GLY A 135 -5.27 -6.91 15.45
C GLY A 135 -4.18 -7.47 16.37
N LEU A 136 -3.01 -7.78 15.82
CA LEU A 136 -1.88 -8.24 16.62
C LEU A 136 -1.42 -7.21 17.67
N ILE A 137 -1.36 -5.92 17.30
CA ILE A 137 -1.02 -4.86 18.25
C ILE A 137 -2.08 -4.79 19.36
N TYR A 138 -3.36 -4.87 19.00
CA TYR A 138 -4.47 -4.85 19.94
C TYR A 138 -4.40 -6.04 20.90
N ASP A 139 -4.17 -7.26 20.40
CA ASP A 139 -4.04 -8.46 21.22
C ASP A 139 -2.84 -8.41 22.20
N TRP A 140 -1.73 -7.79 21.77
CA TRP A 140 -0.51 -7.69 22.58
C TRP A 140 -0.56 -6.58 23.62
N THR A 141 -1.17 -5.45 23.29
CA THR A 141 -1.19 -4.27 24.15
C THR A 141 -2.42 -4.22 25.04
N GLY A 142 -3.47 -4.98 24.68
CA GLY A 142 -4.74 -5.02 25.36
C GLY A 142 -5.38 -3.63 25.47
N LEU A 143 -6.37 -3.54 26.33
CA LEU A 143 -7.10 -2.31 26.62
C LEU A 143 -6.27 -1.17 27.21
N TYR A 144 -5.10 -1.44 27.74
CA TYR A 144 -4.32 -0.44 28.46
C TYR A 144 -3.86 0.74 27.59
N LEU A 145 -3.64 0.53 26.29
CA LEU A 145 -3.31 1.62 25.38
C LEU A 145 -4.53 2.44 24.95
N SER A 146 -5.71 1.88 24.93
CA SER A 146 -6.95 2.63 24.67
C SER A 146 -7.31 3.55 25.83
N LEU A 147 -6.91 3.21 27.06
CA LEU A 147 -7.13 4.03 28.25
C LEU A 147 -6.13 5.20 28.41
N ILE A 148 -4.97 5.14 27.75
CA ILE A 148 -3.99 6.23 27.78
C ILE A 148 -4.36 7.35 26.79
N HIS A 149 -5.29 7.11 25.87
CA HIS A 149 -5.77 8.08 24.88
C HIS A 149 -7.14 8.72 25.25
N ILE A 150 -7.64 8.48 26.43
CA ILE A 150 -8.74 9.25 27.03
C ILE A 150 -8.14 10.17 28.08
#